data_ac1e6fbad0328ef7e6d3302519f18480
#
_entry.id   ac1e6fbad0328ef7e6d3302519f18480
#
_cell.length_a   1.000
_cell.length_b   1.000
_cell.length_c   1.000
_cell.angle_alpha   90.00
_cell.angle_beta   90.00
_cell.angle_gamma   90.00
#
_symmetry.space_group_name_H-M   'P 1'
#
loop_
_entity.id
_entity.type
_entity.pdbx_description
1 polymer ?
#
loop_
_entity_poly.entity_id
_entity_poly.type
_entity_poly.pdbx_seq_one_letter_code
_entity_poly.pdbx_strand_id
1 'polypeptide(L)'
;MVIIRLNDAFSVGKLTKAEPELKFTAKFDFDDILDAYNAMDGVHAISRNELIAIMGALVGGWPETGMSEYLTVRLTGRIDRLERREMADGTQQVRLIDYKTGVSPTGEGLFNDLQLVCYQLGLVFPEESGMRGAQAVANAPNITQSALFHVAKHAYPAPYGDTAAESHMQQALFANG
;
A
#
# COMPACT_ATOMS: atom_id res chain seq x y z
N MET A 1 18.74 20.15 4.16
CA MET A 1 18.35 18.73 4.08
C MET A 1 18.00 18.27 5.49
N VAL A 2 16.71 18.20 5.82
CA VAL A 2 16.25 17.77 7.14
C VAL A 2 16.26 16.25 7.14
N ILE A 3 17.19 15.65 7.88
CA ILE A 3 17.18 14.20 8.10
C ILE A 3 16.19 13.96 9.25
N ILE A 4 14.97 13.58 8.91
CA ILE A 4 14.02 13.10 9.89
C ILE A 4 14.51 11.70 10.32
N ARG A 5 15.19 11.62 11.44
CA ARG A 5 15.44 10.36 12.13
C ARG A 5 14.14 9.96 12.78
N LEU A 6 13.35 9.14 12.11
CA LEU A 6 12.30 8.41 12.77
C LEU A 6 12.96 7.50 13.80
N ASN A 7 12.60 7.68 15.04
CA ASN A 7 13.16 6.94 16.18
C ASN A 7 12.51 5.54 16.25
N ASP A 8 12.76 4.73 15.25
CA ASP A 8 12.11 3.45 14.98
C ASP A 8 13.00 2.25 15.33
N ALA A 9 13.89 2.39 16.31
CA ALA A 9 14.98 1.44 16.49
C ALA A 9 14.54 0.02 16.90
N PHE A 10 13.31 -0.18 17.40
CA PHE A 10 12.94 -1.47 17.98
C PHE A 10 11.78 -2.22 17.32
N SER A 11 10.90 -1.56 16.58
CA SER A 11 9.70 -2.23 16.02
C SER A 11 9.70 -2.38 14.50
N VAL A 12 10.58 -1.71 13.78
CA VAL A 12 10.53 -1.64 12.29
C VAL A 12 11.81 -2.09 11.59
N GLY A 13 12.72 -2.72 12.31
CA GLY A 13 13.98 -3.25 11.77
C GLY A 13 14.98 -2.17 11.33
N LYS A 14 16.16 -2.61 10.89
CA LYS A 14 17.24 -1.75 10.40
C LYS A 14 16.97 -1.31 8.97
N LEU A 15 16.98 -0.01 8.70
CA LEU A 15 16.91 0.53 7.35
C LEU A 15 18.15 0.09 6.54
N THR A 16 17.94 -0.68 5.49
CA THR A 16 19.00 -1.14 4.57
C THR A 16 19.05 -0.33 3.30
N LYS A 17 17.89 0.10 2.78
CA LYS A 17 17.78 0.93 1.58
C LYS A 17 16.58 1.85 1.65
N ALA A 18 16.71 3.07 1.16
CA ALA A 18 15.59 3.98 0.92
C ALA A 18 15.62 4.44 -0.54
N GLU A 19 14.50 4.30 -1.21
CA GLU A 19 14.29 4.66 -2.62
C GLU A 19 13.26 5.79 -2.68
N PRO A 20 13.69 7.05 -2.88
CA PRO A 20 12.75 8.15 -3.06
C PRO A 20 12.19 8.12 -4.48
N GLU A 21 10.98 8.64 -4.65
CA GLU A 21 10.34 8.86 -5.93
C GLU A 21 10.31 7.62 -6.84
N LEU A 22 10.06 6.45 -6.24
CA LEU A 22 10.04 5.17 -6.96
C LEU A 22 8.85 5.13 -7.92
N LYS A 23 9.12 5.11 -9.21
CA LYS A 23 8.10 4.93 -10.24
C LYS A 23 7.66 3.48 -10.31
N PHE A 24 6.37 3.27 -10.54
CA PHE A 24 5.82 1.94 -10.79
C PHE A 24 4.80 1.97 -11.93
N THR A 25 4.66 0.82 -12.57
CA THR A 25 3.55 0.48 -13.45
C THR A 25 3.07 -0.90 -13.07
N ALA A 26 1.79 -1.03 -12.73
CA ALA A 26 1.14 -2.29 -12.43
C ALA A 26 0.09 -2.61 -13.48
N LYS A 27 -0.12 -3.90 -13.73
CA LYS A 27 -1.15 -4.41 -14.63
C LYS A 27 -1.78 -5.66 -14.04
N PHE A 28 -3.08 -5.64 -13.87
CA PHE A 28 -3.88 -6.75 -13.32
C PHE A 28 -5.32 -6.68 -13.80
N ASP A 29 -6.06 -7.75 -13.62
CA ASP A 29 -7.50 -7.83 -13.87
C ASP A 29 -8.24 -8.41 -12.65
N PHE A 30 -9.53 -8.69 -12.81
CA PHE A 30 -10.35 -9.24 -11.74
C PHE A 30 -9.89 -10.63 -11.30
N ASP A 31 -9.47 -11.46 -12.23
CA ASP A 31 -9.05 -12.82 -11.94
C ASP A 31 -7.74 -12.82 -11.14
N ASP A 32 -6.85 -11.85 -11.40
CA ASP A 32 -5.66 -11.65 -10.59
C ASP A 32 -5.98 -11.32 -9.12
N ILE A 33 -6.95 -10.43 -8.91
CA ILE A 33 -7.38 -10.06 -7.56
C ILE A 33 -8.07 -11.23 -6.87
N LEU A 34 -8.90 -11.97 -7.60
CA LEU A 34 -9.59 -13.15 -7.08
C LEU A 34 -8.61 -14.25 -6.66
N ASP A 35 -7.67 -14.57 -7.53
CA ASP A 35 -6.63 -15.57 -7.25
C ASP A 35 -5.75 -15.14 -6.07
N ALA A 36 -5.37 -13.86 -6.02
CA ALA A 36 -4.58 -13.29 -4.93
C ALA A 36 -5.33 -13.39 -3.60
N TYR A 37 -6.61 -13.01 -3.57
CA TYR A 37 -7.44 -13.10 -2.38
C TYR A 37 -7.62 -14.55 -1.91
N ASN A 38 -7.98 -15.45 -2.81
CA ASN A 38 -8.24 -16.86 -2.48
C ASN A 38 -6.97 -17.62 -2.07
N ALA A 39 -5.79 -17.09 -2.38
CA ALA A 39 -4.51 -17.65 -1.95
C ALA A 39 -4.05 -17.18 -0.56
N MET A 40 -4.75 -16.22 0.06
CA MET A 40 -4.39 -15.75 1.39
C MET A 40 -4.76 -16.78 2.46
N ASP A 41 -3.92 -16.93 3.47
CA ASP A 41 -4.18 -17.82 4.59
C ASP A 41 -5.36 -17.30 5.45
N GLY A 42 -6.21 -18.22 5.88
CA GLY A 42 -7.31 -17.93 6.80
C GLY A 42 -8.51 -17.20 6.18
N VAL A 43 -8.53 -16.94 4.88
CA VAL A 43 -9.70 -16.37 4.22
C VAL A 43 -10.66 -17.47 3.73
N HIS A 44 -11.95 -17.14 3.69
CA HIS A 44 -12.92 -17.97 2.98
C HIS A 44 -12.84 -17.66 1.49
N ALA A 45 -12.54 -18.66 0.68
CA ALA A 45 -12.47 -18.48 -0.77
C ALA A 45 -13.82 -18.03 -1.33
N ILE A 46 -13.79 -17.05 -2.20
CA ILE A 46 -14.97 -16.49 -2.87
C ILE A 46 -14.94 -16.78 -4.37
N SER A 47 -16.13 -16.80 -4.96
CA SER A 47 -16.30 -16.90 -6.42
C SER A 47 -16.08 -15.54 -7.10
N ARG A 48 -15.88 -15.58 -8.42
CA ARG A 48 -15.80 -14.37 -9.25
C ARG A 48 -17.05 -13.50 -9.13
N ASN A 49 -18.24 -14.11 -9.07
CA ASN A 49 -19.50 -13.37 -8.93
C ASN A 49 -19.60 -12.67 -7.57
N GLU A 50 -19.13 -13.31 -6.50
CA GLU A 50 -19.08 -12.68 -5.17
C GLU A 50 -18.09 -11.49 -5.16
N LEU A 51 -16.91 -11.65 -5.76
CA LEU A 51 -15.96 -10.53 -5.90
C LEU A 51 -16.59 -9.37 -6.67
N ILE A 52 -17.25 -9.63 -7.80
CA ILE A 52 -17.95 -8.61 -8.59
C ILE A 52 -19.03 -7.91 -7.75
N ALA A 53 -19.82 -8.67 -6.98
CA ALA A 53 -20.84 -8.10 -6.11
C ALA A 53 -20.25 -7.20 -5.01
N ILE A 54 -19.17 -7.65 -4.36
CA ILE A 54 -18.45 -6.87 -3.33
C ILE A 54 -17.91 -5.58 -3.92
N MET A 55 -17.20 -5.67 -5.04
CA MET A 55 -16.62 -4.51 -5.72
C MET A 55 -17.72 -3.54 -6.18
N GLY A 56 -18.84 -4.05 -6.71
CA GLY A 56 -20.00 -3.24 -7.08
C GLY A 56 -20.57 -2.46 -5.91
N ALA A 57 -20.71 -3.11 -4.75
CA ALA A 57 -21.19 -2.44 -3.55
C ALA A 57 -20.23 -1.32 -3.08
N LEU A 58 -18.92 -1.53 -3.19
CA LEU A 58 -17.91 -0.55 -2.80
C LEU A 58 -17.91 0.71 -3.68
N VAL A 59 -18.22 0.57 -4.98
CA VAL A 59 -18.25 1.71 -5.91
C VAL A 59 -19.64 2.32 -6.10
N GLY A 60 -20.63 1.88 -5.34
CA GLY A 60 -22.00 2.38 -5.43
C GLY A 60 -22.83 1.80 -6.59
N GLY A 61 -22.43 0.66 -7.10
CA GLY A 61 -23.05 -0.06 -8.21
C GLY A 61 -22.22 -0.02 -9.50
N TRP A 62 -22.42 -1.05 -10.34
CA TRP A 62 -21.80 -1.09 -11.67
C TRP A 62 -22.61 -0.25 -12.67
N PRO A 63 -21.95 0.33 -13.69
CA PRO A 63 -22.67 0.98 -14.79
C PRO A 63 -23.61 -0.01 -15.49
N GLU A 64 -24.81 0.45 -15.89
CA GLU A 64 -25.82 -0.37 -16.61
C GLU A 64 -25.29 -1.00 -17.92
N THR A 65 -24.30 -0.39 -18.54
CA THR A 65 -23.68 -0.85 -19.80
C THR A 65 -22.79 -2.06 -19.66
N GLY A 66 -22.78 -2.70 -18.51
CA GLY A 66 -22.06 -3.93 -18.26
C GLY A 66 -20.56 -3.74 -18.07
N MET A 67 -20.01 -4.47 -17.12
CA MET A 67 -18.55 -4.63 -17.00
C MET A 67 -18.06 -5.50 -18.13
N SER A 68 -17.01 -5.07 -18.80
CA SER A 68 -16.24 -5.98 -19.63
C SER A 68 -15.66 -7.09 -18.76
N GLU A 69 -15.93 -8.34 -19.09
CA GLU A 69 -15.35 -9.52 -18.41
C GLU A 69 -13.80 -9.52 -18.46
N TYR A 70 -13.25 -8.69 -19.32
CA TYR A 70 -11.81 -8.57 -19.59
C TYR A 70 -11.24 -7.23 -19.16
N LEU A 71 -11.84 -6.58 -18.17
CA LEU A 71 -11.32 -5.31 -17.66
C LEU A 71 -9.92 -5.49 -17.09
N THR A 72 -8.94 -4.97 -17.81
CA THR A 72 -7.56 -4.86 -17.31
C THR A 72 -7.33 -3.48 -16.74
N VAL A 73 -6.85 -3.43 -15.51
CA VAL A 73 -6.42 -2.20 -14.86
C VAL A 73 -4.92 -2.01 -15.07
N ARG A 74 -4.54 -0.81 -15.49
CA ARG A 74 -3.15 -0.39 -15.55
C ARG A 74 -2.96 0.82 -14.66
N LEU A 75 -2.19 0.66 -13.59
CA LEU A 75 -1.83 1.74 -12.67
C LEU A 75 -0.42 2.23 -12.98
N THR A 76 -0.27 3.54 -13.04
CA THR A 76 1.05 4.18 -13.11
C THR A 76 1.14 5.20 -12.00
N GLY A 77 2.26 5.25 -11.32
CA GLY A 77 2.42 6.17 -10.21
C GLY A 77 3.86 6.29 -9.74
N ARG A 78 3.98 7.00 -8.62
CA ARG A 78 5.24 7.24 -7.97
C ARG A 78 5.04 7.17 -6.47
N ILE A 79 5.81 6.33 -5.82
CA ILE A 79 5.85 6.20 -4.36
C ILE A 79 6.86 7.22 -3.87
N ASP A 80 6.46 8.12 -2.96
CA ASP A 80 7.34 9.17 -2.47
C ASP A 80 8.60 8.61 -1.82
N ARG A 81 8.42 7.53 -1.04
CA ARG A 81 9.55 6.82 -0.44
C ARG A 81 9.22 5.36 -0.16
N LEU A 82 10.04 4.46 -0.68
CA LEU A 82 10.06 3.04 -0.33
C LEU A 82 11.27 2.76 0.55
N GLU A 83 11.06 2.12 1.68
CA GLU A 83 12.12 1.68 2.59
C GLU A 83 12.19 0.15 2.60
N ARG A 84 13.41 -0.37 2.43
CA ARG A 84 13.71 -1.78 2.70
C ARG A 84 14.37 -1.90 4.05
N ARG A 85 13.88 -2.81 4.86
CA ARG A 85 14.32 -2.99 6.23
C ARG A 85 14.62 -4.45 6.51
N GLU A 86 15.63 -4.69 7.33
CA GLU A 86 16.02 -6.00 7.82
C GLU A 86 15.67 -6.12 9.28
N MET A 87 14.88 -7.13 9.60
CA MET A 87 14.48 -7.43 10.97
C MET A 87 15.59 -8.18 11.71
N ALA A 88 15.46 -8.31 13.04
CA ALA A 88 16.45 -8.99 13.87
C ALA A 88 16.64 -10.48 13.52
N ASP A 89 15.62 -11.11 12.94
CA ASP A 89 15.63 -12.49 12.46
C ASP A 89 16.17 -12.64 11.01
N GLY A 90 16.60 -11.54 10.38
CA GLY A 90 17.09 -11.50 9.00
C GLY A 90 16.01 -11.37 7.94
N THR A 91 14.72 -11.33 8.31
CA THR A 91 13.65 -11.14 7.32
C THR A 91 13.70 -9.75 6.71
N GLN A 92 13.41 -9.67 5.40
CA GLN A 92 13.33 -8.41 4.69
C GLN A 92 11.89 -7.91 4.67
N GLN A 93 11.70 -6.64 4.99
CA GLN A 93 10.41 -5.97 4.99
C GLN A 93 10.45 -4.70 4.16
N VAL A 94 9.29 -4.29 3.67
CA VAL A 94 9.10 -3.05 2.92
C VAL A 94 8.10 -2.14 3.62
N ARG A 95 8.45 -0.88 3.71
CA ARG A 95 7.59 0.19 4.18
C ARG A 95 7.38 1.21 3.06
N LEU A 96 6.13 1.59 2.83
CA LEU A 96 5.74 2.65 1.91
C LEU A 96 5.42 3.90 2.70
N ILE A 97 5.93 5.04 2.24
CA ILE A 97 5.69 6.33 2.88
C ILE A 97 5.27 7.32 1.80
N ASP A 98 4.15 8.00 2.07
CA ASP A 98 3.66 9.12 1.31
C ASP A 98 3.65 10.37 2.20
N TYR A 99 4.22 11.46 1.71
CA TYR A 99 4.35 12.70 2.46
C TYR A 99 3.19 13.65 2.19
N LYS A 100 2.48 14.03 3.24
CA LYS A 100 1.34 14.95 3.17
C LYS A 100 1.65 16.26 3.89
N THR A 101 1.23 17.36 3.30
CA THR A 101 1.32 18.71 3.87
C THR A 101 -0.05 19.28 4.26
N GLY A 102 -1.10 18.51 4.07
CA GLY A 102 -2.49 18.88 4.34
C GLY A 102 -2.95 18.55 5.77
N VAL A 103 -4.26 18.46 5.94
CA VAL A 103 -4.89 18.03 7.18
C VAL A 103 -4.74 16.52 7.33
N SER A 104 -4.42 16.05 8.55
CA SER A 104 -4.36 14.62 8.85
C SER A 104 -5.73 13.95 8.62
N PRO A 105 -5.79 12.82 7.93
CA PRO A 105 -7.03 12.06 7.80
C PRO A 105 -7.45 11.49 9.16
N THR A 106 -8.74 11.25 9.32
CA THR A 106 -9.24 10.42 10.41
C THR A 106 -8.81 8.96 10.20
N GLY A 107 -8.86 8.12 11.25
CA GLY A 107 -8.51 6.69 11.12
C GLY A 107 -9.32 5.97 10.04
N GLU A 108 -10.60 6.31 9.89
CA GLU A 108 -11.47 5.78 8.83
C GLU A 108 -11.04 6.25 7.42
N GLY A 109 -10.65 7.53 7.29
CA GLY A 109 -10.13 8.07 6.04
C GLY A 109 -8.80 7.43 5.62
N LEU A 110 -7.98 7.01 6.58
CA LEU A 110 -6.73 6.30 6.30
C LEU A 110 -6.98 4.90 5.74
N PHE A 111 -7.91 4.17 6.33
CA PHE A 111 -8.24 2.81 5.88
C PHE A 111 -8.70 2.80 4.42
N ASN A 112 -9.40 3.85 4.00
CA ASN A 112 -9.91 4.03 2.65
C ASN A 112 -8.97 4.85 1.74
N ASP A 113 -7.73 5.09 2.14
CA ASP A 113 -6.78 5.84 1.30
C ASP A 113 -6.38 5.03 0.07
N LEU A 114 -7.00 5.36 -1.05
CA LEU A 114 -6.78 4.69 -2.34
C LEU A 114 -5.34 4.85 -2.85
N GLN A 115 -4.63 5.89 -2.47
CA GLN A 115 -3.26 6.11 -2.90
C GLN A 115 -2.33 5.05 -2.31
N LEU A 116 -2.45 4.76 -1.00
CA LEU A 116 -1.69 3.71 -0.35
C LEU A 116 -2.05 2.32 -0.90
N VAL A 117 -3.33 2.08 -1.21
CA VAL A 117 -3.79 0.86 -1.88
C VAL A 117 -3.13 0.72 -3.26
N CYS A 118 -3.14 1.78 -4.07
CA CYS A 118 -2.51 1.77 -5.40
C CYS A 118 -1.00 1.53 -5.33
N TYR A 119 -0.31 2.05 -4.32
CA TYR A 119 1.11 1.79 -4.11
C TYR A 119 1.38 0.31 -3.83
N GLN A 120 0.58 -0.31 -2.97
CA GLN A 120 0.69 -1.74 -2.67
C GLN A 120 0.44 -2.59 -3.91
N LEU A 121 -0.64 -2.31 -4.65
CA LEU A 121 -0.94 -2.99 -5.92
C LEU A 121 0.19 -2.79 -6.95
N GLY A 122 0.82 -1.62 -6.95
CA GLY A 122 1.97 -1.31 -7.80
C GLY A 122 3.17 -2.23 -7.56
N LEU A 123 3.38 -2.65 -6.32
CA LEU A 123 4.47 -3.55 -5.94
C LEU A 123 4.10 -5.03 -6.05
N VAL A 124 2.80 -5.36 -5.93
CA VAL A 124 2.33 -6.75 -6.03
C VAL A 124 2.22 -7.19 -7.50
N PHE A 125 1.74 -6.32 -8.39
CA PHE A 125 1.49 -6.64 -9.81
C PHE A 125 2.33 -5.80 -10.77
N PRO A 126 3.67 -5.75 -10.64
CA PRO A 126 4.49 -4.96 -11.56
C PRO A 126 4.35 -5.50 -12.99
N GLU A 127 4.00 -4.61 -13.94
CA GLU A 127 3.75 -4.98 -15.34
C GLU A 127 4.96 -5.69 -15.96
N GLU A 128 6.15 -5.27 -15.60
CA GLU A 128 7.41 -5.83 -16.11
C GLU A 128 7.68 -7.27 -15.68
N SER A 129 7.11 -7.72 -14.55
CA SER A 129 7.31 -9.10 -14.08
C SER A 129 6.52 -10.12 -14.88
N GLY A 130 5.39 -9.71 -15.46
CA GLY A 130 4.43 -10.61 -16.09
C GLY A 130 3.75 -11.59 -15.14
N MET A 131 4.02 -11.52 -13.83
CA MET A 131 3.41 -12.41 -12.83
C MET A 131 1.95 -12.02 -12.61
N ARG A 132 1.11 -13.02 -12.34
CA ARG A 132 -0.34 -12.88 -12.22
C ARG A 132 -0.86 -13.56 -10.94
N GLY A 133 -2.03 -13.09 -10.47
CA GLY A 133 -2.79 -13.71 -9.40
C GLY A 133 -1.97 -14.10 -8.16
N ALA A 134 -2.16 -15.30 -7.67
CA ALA A 134 -1.45 -15.85 -6.51
C ALA A 134 0.08 -15.87 -6.68
N GLN A 135 0.58 -16.07 -7.91
CA GLN A 135 2.02 -16.05 -8.17
C GLN A 135 2.61 -14.65 -7.96
N ALA A 136 1.90 -13.60 -8.35
CA ALA A 136 2.34 -12.22 -8.13
C ALA A 136 2.44 -11.93 -6.62
N VAL A 137 1.43 -12.34 -5.84
CA VAL A 137 1.45 -12.17 -4.38
C VAL A 137 2.59 -12.95 -3.72
N ALA A 138 2.81 -14.21 -4.10
CA ALA A 138 3.86 -15.04 -3.52
C ALA A 138 5.28 -14.49 -3.77
N ASN A 139 5.46 -13.69 -4.84
CA ASN A 139 6.74 -13.07 -5.18
C ASN A 139 6.80 -11.57 -4.84
N ALA A 140 5.72 -11.01 -4.31
CA ALA A 140 5.69 -9.61 -3.90
C ALA A 140 6.65 -9.35 -2.73
N PRO A 141 7.18 -8.14 -2.61
CA PRO A 141 7.93 -7.77 -1.42
C PRO A 141 7.02 -7.84 -0.18
N ASN A 142 7.59 -8.25 0.95
CA ASN A 142 6.86 -8.29 2.23
C ASN A 142 6.54 -6.84 2.69
N ILE A 143 5.39 -6.32 2.29
CA ILE A 143 4.92 -4.98 2.62
C ILE A 143 4.27 -5.05 4.01
N THR A 144 4.95 -4.54 5.01
CA THR A 144 4.44 -4.58 6.39
C THR A 144 3.77 -3.29 6.83
N GLN A 145 4.10 -2.18 6.16
CA GLN A 145 3.55 -0.87 6.52
C GLN A 145 3.36 0.00 5.27
N SER A 146 2.21 0.67 5.20
CA SER A 146 1.95 1.77 4.28
C SER A 146 1.49 2.98 5.11
N ALA A 147 2.21 4.09 5.03
CA ALA A 147 2.01 5.21 5.91
C ALA A 147 1.84 6.53 5.17
N LEU A 148 0.87 7.34 5.62
CA LEU A 148 0.82 8.77 5.34
C LEU A 148 1.62 9.50 6.39
N PHE A 149 2.61 10.24 5.98
CA PHE A 149 3.47 11.01 6.85
C PHE A 149 3.16 12.49 6.73
N HIS A 150 2.49 13.05 7.73
CA HIS A 150 2.11 14.46 7.75
C HIS A 150 3.28 15.33 8.21
N VAL A 151 3.72 16.20 7.32
CA VAL A 151 4.69 17.25 7.65
C VAL A 151 3.90 18.48 8.09
N ALA A 152 3.86 18.73 9.40
CA ALA A 152 3.13 19.88 9.94
C ALA A 152 3.72 21.18 9.37
N LYS A 153 2.86 22.05 8.82
CA LYS A 153 3.20 23.44 8.54
C LYS A 153 3.19 24.20 9.85
N HIS A 154 4.35 24.46 10.44
CA HIS A 154 4.44 25.39 11.55
C HIS A 154 4.26 26.81 11.05
N ALA A 155 3.15 27.43 11.39
CA ALA A 155 2.99 28.88 11.25
C ALA A 155 3.84 29.66 12.28
N TYR A 156 4.21 29.00 13.39
CA TYR A 156 5.04 29.58 14.45
C TYR A 156 5.97 28.51 15.04
N PRO A 157 7.21 28.87 15.43
CA PRO A 157 8.01 27.95 16.23
C PRO A 157 7.28 27.71 17.55
N ALA A 158 6.88 26.48 17.78
CA ALA A 158 6.41 26.09 19.09
C ALA A 158 7.56 26.31 20.08
N PRO A 159 7.31 26.89 21.24
CA PRO A 159 8.38 27.23 22.18
C PRO A 159 9.13 26.02 22.73
N TYR A 160 8.67 24.81 22.48
CA TYR A 160 9.34 23.56 22.81
C TYR A 160 8.96 22.48 21.78
N GLY A 161 9.74 22.29 20.87
CA GLY A 161 10.41 21.25 20.13
C GLY A 161 9.74 19.96 19.78
N ASP A 162 8.52 19.68 19.88
CA ASP A 162 7.94 18.48 19.31
C ASP A 162 7.11 18.82 18.07
N THR A 163 7.81 18.85 16.93
CA THR A 163 7.17 18.65 15.65
C THR A 163 6.78 17.18 15.55
N ALA A 164 5.68 16.81 16.17
CA ALA A 164 5.12 15.50 16.02
C ALA A 164 4.68 15.36 14.56
N ALA A 165 5.54 14.77 13.75
CA ALA A 165 5.11 14.23 12.49
C ALA A 165 4.21 13.04 12.82
N GLU A 166 2.91 13.19 12.60
CA GLU A 166 1.95 12.11 12.79
C GLU A 166 2.11 11.13 11.62
N SER A 167 2.35 9.87 11.95
CA SER A 167 2.31 8.79 10.98
C SER A 167 1.01 8.00 11.14
N HIS A 168 0.29 7.87 10.06
CA HIS A 168 -0.89 7.02 9.97
C HIS A 168 -0.54 5.81 9.12
N MET A 169 -0.77 4.61 9.66
CA MET A 169 -0.38 3.35 9.00
C MET A 169 -1.60 2.58 8.53
N GLN A 170 -1.54 2.10 7.31
CA GLN A 170 -2.49 1.15 6.74
C GLN A 170 -1.86 -0.26 6.75
N GLN A 171 -2.66 -1.27 7.05
CA GLN A 171 -2.22 -2.66 6.96
C GLN A 171 -1.95 -3.07 5.51
N ALA A 172 -1.07 -4.04 5.34
CA ALA A 172 -0.81 -4.62 4.02
C ALA A 172 -2.07 -5.26 3.45
N LEU A 173 -2.32 -5.07 2.15
CA LEU A 173 -3.50 -5.62 1.46
C LEU A 173 -3.49 -7.14 1.43
N PHE A 174 -2.32 -7.74 1.33
CA PHE A 174 -2.09 -9.17 1.22
C PHE A 174 -1.12 -9.61 2.33
N ALA A 175 -1.44 -9.30 3.59
CA ALA A 175 -0.65 -9.75 4.71
C ALA A 175 -0.82 -11.28 4.88
N ASN A 176 0.26 -12.00 4.73
CA ASN A 176 0.33 -13.36 5.25
C ASN A 176 0.49 -13.23 6.77
N GLY A 177 -0.50 -13.74 7.51
CA GLY A 177 -0.60 -13.66 8.96
C GLY A 177 0.54 -14.37 9.72
#